data_a10f5c7f326b8ebfd6c2d70ff3bc196b
#
_entry.id   a10f5c7f326b8ebfd6c2d70ff3bc196b
#
_cell.length_a   1.000
_cell.length_b   1.000
_cell.length_c   1.000
_cell.angle_alpha   90.00
_cell.angle_beta   90.00
_cell.angle_gamma   90.00
#
_symmetry.space_group_name_H-M   'P 1'
#
loop_
_entity.id
_entity.type
_entity.pdbx_description
1 polymer ?
#
loop_
_entity_poly.entity_id
_entity_poly.type
_entity_poly.pdbx_seq_one_letter_code
_entity_poly.pdbx_strand_id
1 'polypeptide(L)'
;MSLRKERLRNMKPKVDPIRLTMDMVAIPSYSYMDHQEEAISQYILDFFLEHGFTAYRTEIVPGRYNTFAILEGTERETSPSLLLTGHMDTVPAYDFEKAFEPWEDEEYVYGRGTVDMKGALAAAMCAMVELKESGTRLKGDLIFCGVADEEEAGIGTRSLIETGPEATYSVICEPTSLEINLGQKGLEWIEVSFRGHKVHGGAQKEGVNAIMMAGRFLHKLETEYLPKLAQRTHPVLGQATLNIGTIAGGDQPSTVADHCSIRLDRRCLPSETIAQVYEELQELIDELHREDPRFEAEIRDVFDGTTLPHIPFCTDPDSGVVKAAEKALRASGMEPVLSCCPAWTDAGFLQAGTHSQCIILGPGNIAAAHSVHEKISKKQIFMAAEIYKSMAMEICRAI
;
A
#
# COMPACT_ATOMS: atom_id res chain seq x y z
N MET A 1 35.42 9.90 -16.40
CA MET A 1 34.06 9.37 -16.59
C MET A 1 33.99 7.97 -17.22
N SER A 2 34.97 7.54 -18.00
CA SER A 2 34.98 6.22 -18.70
C SER A 2 35.20 5.04 -17.75
N LEU A 3 36.19 5.07 -16.86
CA LEU A 3 36.58 3.95 -15.99
C LEU A 3 35.55 3.59 -14.90
N ARG A 4 34.72 4.54 -14.47
CA ARG A 4 33.65 4.29 -13.49
C ARG A 4 32.43 3.62 -14.14
N LYS A 5 32.13 3.97 -15.40
CA LYS A 5 31.07 3.30 -16.19
C LYS A 5 31.44 1.88 -16.59
N GLU A 6 32.72 1.58 -16.82
CA GLU A 6 33.23 0.24 -17.12
C GLU A 6 33.23 -0.67 -15.87
N ARG A 7 33.55 -0.13 -14.69
CA ARG A 7 33.46 -0.90 -13.44
C ARG A 7 32.03 -1.28 -13.08
N LEU A 8 31.05 -0.42 -13.33
CA LEU A 8 29.63 -0.73 -13.13
C LEU A 8 29.07 -1.75 -14.15
N ARG A 9 29.70 -1.87 -15.33
CA ARG A 9 29.32 -2.86 -16.34
C ARG A 9 29.83 -4.28 -16.07
N ASN A 10 30.84 -4.46 -15.20
CA ASN A 10 31.52 -5.75 -15.01
C ASN A 10 31.23 -6.42 -13.67
N MET A 11 30.46 -5.81 -12.77
CA MET A 11 29.98 -6.47 -11.56
C MET A 11 28.57 -7.03 -11.83
N LYS A 12 28.50 -8.26 -12.39
CA LYS A 12 27.26 -9.04 -12.25
C LYS A 12 27.11 -9.33 -10.77
N PRO A 13 25.98 -8.97 -10.13
CA PRO A 13 25.71 -9.39 -8.77
C PRO A 13 25.77 -10.92 -8.72
N LYS A 14 26.27 -11.49 -7.62
CA LYS A 14 26.22 -12.96 -7.41
C LYS A 14 24.78 -13.46 -7.38
N VAL A 15 23.85 -12.60 -6.95
CA VAL A 15 22.41 -12.79 -6.98
C VAL A 15 21.82 -11.94 -8.08
N ASP A 16 21.03 -12.53 -8.95
CA ASP A 16 20.34 -11.82 -10.03
C ASP A 16 18.91 -11.44 -9.59
N PRO A 17 18.63 -10.15 -9.35
CA PRO A 17 17.30 -9.73 -8.90
C PRO A 17 16.22 -9.96 -9.97
N ILE A 18 16.58 -10.06 -11.26
CA ILE A 18 15.63 -10.41 -12.33
C ILE A 18 15.20 -11.87 -12.17
N ARG A 19 16.16 -12.77 -11.97
CA ARG A 19 15.87 -14.17 -11.75
C ARG A 19 15.04 -14.37 -10.48
N LEU A 20 15.39 -13.71 -9.39
CA LEU A 20 14.61 -13.73 -8.14
C LEU A 20 13.16 -13.26 -8.36
N THR A 21 12.98 -12.17 -9.12
CA THR A 21 11.64 -11.70 -9.48
C THR A 21 10.85 -12.78 -10.20
N MET A 22 11.43 -13.38 -11.23
CA MET A 22 10.76 -14.43 -12.01
C MET A 22 10.46 -15.66 -11.15
N ASP A 23 11.39 -16.10 -10.31
CA ASP A 23 11.20 -17.27 -9.43
C ASP A 23 10.05 -17.01 -8.43
N MET A 24 9.97 -15.81 -7.83
CA MET A 24 8.88 -15.47 -6.92
C MET A 24 7.52 -15.29 -7.63
N VAL A 25 7.52 -14.74 -8.85
CA VAL A 25 6.29 -14.61 -9.65
C VAL A 25 5.74 -15.99 -10.06
N ALA A 26 6.63 -16.96 -10.33
CA ALA A 26 6.24 -18.34 -10.63
C ALA A 26 5.63 -19.08 -9.42
N ILE A 27 5.70 -18.53 -8.22
CA ILE A 27 5.04 -19.03 -7.02
C ILE A 27 3.74 -18.23 -6.83
N PRO A 28 2.55 -18.76 -7.19
CA PRO A 28 1.27 -18.07 -6.97
C PRO A 28 1.03 -17.81 -5.46
N SER A 29 0.58 -16.62 -5.13
CA SER A 29 0.27 -16.18 -3.78
C SER A 29 -0.89 -15.17 -3.78
N TYR A 30 -1.90 -15.41 -4.61
CA TYR A 30 -3.01 -14.47 -4.80
C TYR A 30 -4.11 -14.69 -3.76
N SER A 31 -4.88 -13.63 -3.52
CA SER A 31 -6.03 -13.62 -2.62
C SER A 31 -7.00 -14.77 -2.90
N TYR A 32 -7.54 -15.35 -1.84
CA TYR A 32 -8.49 -16.48 -1.85
C TYR A 32 -7.87 -17.87 -2.15
N MET A 33 -6.53 -17.99 -2.23
CA MET A 33 -5.89 -19.31 -2.23
C MET A 33 -5.81 -19.88 -0.82
N ASP A 34 -5.95 -21.19 -0.68
CA ASP A 34 -5.57 -21.87 0.55
C ASP A 34 -4.07 -21.68 0.80
N HIS A 35 -3.68 -21.29 2.01
CA HIS A 35 -2.27 -21.10 2.40
C HIS A 35 -1.52 -20.10 1.50
N GLN A 36 -2.17 -19.04 1.13
CA GLN A 36 -1.80 -18.05 0.11
C GLN A 36 -0.31 -17.68 0.09
N GLU A 37 0.34 -17.37 1.23
CA GLU A 37 1.75 -16.98 1.27
C GLU A 37 2.70 -18.09 1.72
N GLU A 38 2.21 -19.30 2.02
CA GLU A 38 3.05 -20.38 2.58
C GLU A 38 4.25 -20.70 1.68
N ALA A 39 4.01 -20.93 0.39
CA ALA A 39 5.06 -21.32 -0.55
C ALA A 39 6.09 -20.21 -0.80
N ILE A 40 5.62 -18.96 -1.01
CA ILE A 40 6.53 -17.83 -1.26
C ILE A 40 7.30 -17.45 0.01
N SER A 41 6.65 -17.48 1.18
CA SER A 41 7.33 -17.20 2.45
C SER A 41 8.42 -18.24 2.75
N GLN A 42 8.19 -19.52 2.38
CA GLN A 42 9.20 -20.55 2.51
C GLN A 42 10.36 -20.31 1.53
N TYR A 43 10.07 -19.97 0.27
CA TYR A 43 11.10 -19.64 -0.72
C TYR A 43 12.02 -18.51 -0.25
N ILE A 44 11.44 -17.43 0.28
CA ILE A 44 12.21 -16.29 0.79
C ILE A 44 13.03 -16.67 2.04
N LEU A 45 12.45 -17.46 2.94
CA LEU A 45 13.17 -17.96 4.11
C LEU A 45 14.39 -18.80 3.70
N ASP A 46 14.19 -19.77 2.81
CA ASP A 46 15.28 -20.67 2.36
C ASP A 46 16.37 -19.87 1.66
N PHE A 47 16.01 -18.92 0.81
CA PHE A 47 16.95 -18.01 0.18
C PHE A 47 17.85 -17.28 1.20
N PHE A 48 17.27 -16.68 2.23
CA PHE A 48 18.07 -15.97 3.23
C PHE A 48 18.91 -16.90 4.10
N LEU A 49 18.40 -18.08 4.46
CA LEU A 49 19.16 -19.08 5.22
C LEU A 49 20.36 -19.62 4.41
N GLU A 50 20.20 -19.87 3.11
CA GLU A 50 21.30 -20.29 2.21
C GLU A 50 22.40 -19.22 2.10
N HIS A 51 22.03 -17.93 2.20
CA HIS A 51 23.00 -16.83 2.25
C HIS A 51 23.49 -16.50 3.67
N GLY A 52 23.15 -17.35 4.66
CA GLY A 52 23.65 -17.28 6.03
C GLY A 52 23.12 -16.10 6.85
N PHE A 53 21.90 -15.63 6.57
CA PHE A 53 21.23 -14.62 7.41
C PHE A 53 20.57 -15.26 8.62
N THR A 54 20.36 -14.45 9.67
CA THR A 54 19.35 -14.74 10.69
C THR A 54 17.98 -14.51 10.05
N ALA A 55 17.25 -15.58 9.76
CA ALA A 55 15.95 -15.51 9.10
C ALA A 55 14.94 -16.45 9.76
N TYR A 56 13.67 -16.03 9.78
CA TYR A 56 12.57 -16.81 10.37
C TYR A 56 11.24 -16.41 9.78
N ARG A 57 10.22 -17.24 9.98
CA ARG A 57 8.82 -16.91 9.68
C ARG A 57 8.02 -16.82 10.97
N THR A 58 7.01 -15.94 10.96
CA THR A 58 5.98 -15.88 12.00
C THR A 58 4.64 -16.24 11.38
N GLU A 59 4.01 -17.29 11.90
CA GLU A 59 2.66 -17.66 11.50
C GLU A 59 1.66 -16.66 12.10
N ILE A 60 0.83 -16.08 11.23
CA ILE A 60 -0.17 -15.06 11.58
C ILE A 60 -1.51 -15.72 11.81
N VAL A 61 -1.93 -16.53 10.86
CA VAL A 61 -3.06 -17.46 10.92
C VAL A 61 -2.62 -18.75 10.25
N PRO A 62 -3.29 -19.89 10.47
CA PRO A 62 -2.85 -21.16 9.92
C PRO A 62 -2.51 -21.12 8.43
N GLY A 63 -1.26 -21.42 8.11
CA GLY A 63 -0.73 -21.44 6.73
C GLY A 63 -0.38 -20.09 6.12
N ARG A 64 -0.47 -18.98 6.86
CA ARG A 64 -0.10 -17.64 6.38
C ARG A 64 0.99 -17.03 7.25
N TYR A 65 2.04 -16.52 6.65
CA TYR A 65 3.28 -16.16 7.34
C TYR A 65 3.83 -14.82 6.91
N ASN A 66 4.39 -14.06 7.85
CA ASN A 66 5.41 -13.06 7.56
C ASN A 66 6.80 -13.72 7.53
N THR A 67 7.69 -13.21 6.68
CA THR A 67 9.08 -13.70 6.59
C THR A 67 10.05 -12.58 6.92
N PHE A 68 10.95 -12.84 7.85
CA PHE A 68 11.97 -11.89 8.31
C PHE A 68 13.37 -12.37 7.97
N ALA A 69 14.26 -11.41 7.64
CA ALA A 69 15.69 -11.62 7.59
C ALA A 69 16.42 -10.40 8.17
N ILE A 70 17.50 -10.64 8.92
CA ILE A 70 18.21 -9.56 9.63
C ILE A 70 19.70 -9.66 9.29
N LEU A 71 20.26 -8.54 8.81
CA LEU A 71 21.70 -8.29 8.83
C LEU A 71 22.01 -7.49 10.09
N GLU A 72 22.49 -8.19 11.11
CA GLU A 72 22.69 -7.64 12.44
C GLU A 72 23.81 -6.60 12.47
N GLY A 73 23.50 -5.45 13.08
CA GLY A 73 24.46 -4.39 13.35
C GLY A 73 25.32 -4.68 14.57
N THR A 74 26.43 -3.95 14.69
CA THR A 74 27.38 -4.10 15.81
C THR A 74 27.04 -3.24 17.01
N GLU A 75 26.16 -2.22 16.85
CA GLU A 75 25.73 -1.25 17.86
C GLU A 75 24.21 -1.10 17.83
N ARG A 76 23.48 -2.21 17.84
CA ARG A 76 22.02 -2.32 17.60
C ARG A 76 21.17 -1.41 18.47
N GLU A 77 21.54 -1.30 19.76
CA GLU A 77 20.78 -0.53 20.76
C GLU A 77 20.92 1.00 20.59
N THR A 78 21.95 1.45 19.88
CA THR A 78 22.31 2.88 19.84
C THR A 78 22.39 3.47 18.45
N SER A 79 22.31 2.64 17.44
CA SER A 79 22.39 3.06 16.04
C SER A 79 21.04 2.90 15.33
N PRO A 80 20.70 3.81 14.39
CA PRO A 80 19.48 3.70 13.64
C PRO A 80 19.42 2.41 12.82
N SER A 81 18.24 1.81 12.73
CA SER A 81 17.94 0.62 11.93
C SER A 81 17.05 0.96 10.73
N LEU A 82 17.12 0.13 9.70
CA LEU A 82 16.31 0.25 8.49
C LEU A 82 15.53 -1.03 8.25
N LEU A 83 14.22 -0.90 8.08
CA LEU A 83 13.32 -1.94 7.59
C LEU A 83 13.05 -1.73 6.10
N LEU A 84 13.28 -2.73 5.29
CA LEU A 84 12.79 -2.87 3.92
C LEU A 84 11.61 -3.85 3.96
N THR A 85 10.42 -3.38 3.65
CA THR A 85 9.21 -4.20 3.75
C THR A 85 8.35 -4.11 2.49
N GLY A 86 7.60 -5.16 2.23
CA GLY A 86 6.62 -5.23 1.17
C GLY A 86 5.85 -6.54 1.21
N HIS A 87 4.73 -6.59 0.49
CA HIS A 87 3.86 -7.74 0.54
C HIS A 87 4.30 -8.87 -0.40
N MET A 88 3.98 -10.09 0.01
CA MET A 88 4.29 -11.31 -0.74
C MET A 88 3.09 -11.82 -1.55
N ASP A 89 1.91 -11.38 -1.21
CA ASP A 89 0.67 -11.70 -1.90
C ASP A 89 0.49 -10.89 -3.19
N THR A 90 -0.53 -11.21 -3.93
CA THR A 90 -0.93 -10.50 -5.16
C THR A 90 -2.44 -10.58 -5.31
N VAL A 91 -3.04 -9.71 -6.11
CA VAL A 91 -4.39 -9.95 -6.62
C VAL A 91 -4.42 -11.19 -7.53
N PRO A 92 -5.60 -11.81 -7.75
CA PRO A 92 -5.77 -12.92 -8.69
C PRO A 92 -5.34 -12.58 -10.12
N ALA A 93 -5.17 -13.62 -10.93
CA ALA A 93 -4.80 -13.47 -12.33
C ALA A 93 -5.85 -12.67 -13.15
N TYR A 94 -7.14 -12.75 -12.77
CA TYR A 94 -8.25 -12.27 -13.58
C TYR A 94 -8.12 -12.77 -15.03
N ASP A 95 -8.16 -11.90 -16.04
CA ASP A 95 -8.03 -12.25 -17.46
C ASP A 95 -6.58 -12.33 -17.95
N PHE A 96 -5.60 -12.35 -17.05
CA PHE A 96 -4.18 -12.45 -17.38
C PHE A 96 -3.77 -13.93 -17.51
N GLU A 97 -3.89 -14.52 -18.71
CA GLU A 97 -3.73 -15.96 -18.95
C GLU A 97 -2.39 -16.54 -18.45
N LYS A 98 -1.29 -15.78 -18.55
CA LYS A 98 0.06 -16.20 -18.13
C LYS A 98 0.54 -15.48 -16.87
N ALA A 99 -0.37 -15.15 -16.00
CA ALA A 99 -0.07 -14.35 -14.81
C ALA A 99 1.11 -14.89 -13.98
N PHE A 100 1.18 -16.21 -13.81
CA PHE A 100 2.19 -16.88 -12.98
C PHE A 100 3.19 -17.73 -13.82
N GLU A 101 3.28 -17.44 -15.12
CA GLU A 101 4.31 -17.98 -16.02
C GLU A 101 5.19 -16.80 -16.48
N PRO A 102 6.10 -16.29 -15.62
CA PRO A 102 6.83 -15.07 -15.92
C PRO A 102 7.74 -15.22 -17.13
N TRP A 103 7.79 -14.16 -17.93
CA TRP A 103 8.72 -14.08 -19.05
C TRP A 103 9.39 -12.71 -19.10
N GLU A 104 10.43 -12.59 -19.90
CA GLU A 104 11.19 -11.35 -20.04
C GLU A 104 11.52 -11.03 -21.49
N ASP A 105 11.69 -9.75 -21.78
CA ASP A 105 12.33 -9.25 -22.99
C ASP A 105 13.62 -8.49 -22.65
N GLU A 106 14.11 -7.63 -23.54
CA GLU A 106 15.33 -6.85 -23.31
C GLU A 106 15.15 -5.83 -22.15
N GLU A 107 13.95 -5.28 -21.94
CA GLU A 107 13.68 -4.17 -21.04
C GLU A 107 12.86 -4.54 -19.81
N TYR A 108 11.93 -5.51 -19.93
CA TYR A 108 10.92 -5.79 -18.92
C TYR A 108 10.87 -7.25 -18.50
N VAL A 109 10.37 -7.47 -17.28
CA VAL A 109 9.86 -8.74 -16.78
C VAL A 109 8.35 -8.63 -16.69
N TYR A 110 7.63 -9.66 -17.14
CA TYR A 110 6.17 -9.73 -17.22
C TYR A 110 5.63 -10.82 -16.31
N GLY A 111 4.49 -10.59 -15.71
CA GLY A 111 3.76 -11.54 -14.85
C GLY A 111 3.06 -10.83 -13.70
N ARG A 112 2.06 -11.45 -13.09
CA ARG A 112 1.33 -10.94 -11.92
C ARG A 112 2.27 -10.89 -10.71
N GLY A 113 2.33 -9.73 -10.06
CA GLY A 113 3.23 -9.48 -8.93
C GLY A 113 4.62 -9.03 -9.35
N THR A 114 4.91 -8.85 -10.66
CA THR A 114 6.21 -8.31 -11.08
C THR A 114 6.41 -6.90 -10.59
N VAL A 115 5.42 -6.03 -10.77
CA VAL A 115 5.46 -4.63 -10.32
C VAL A 115 4.90 -4.49 -8.92
N ASP A 116 3.93 -5.30 -8.53
CA ASP A 116 3.18 -5.21 -7.28
C ASP A 116 3.17 -6.58 -6.56
N MET A 117 4.23 -6.84 -5.65
CA MET A 117 5.44 -6.03 -5.60
C MET A 117 6.71 -6.91 -5.48
N LYS A 118 6.66 -8.16 -6.03
CA LYS A 118 7.76 -9.16 -5.93
C LYS A 118 9.07 -8.68 -6.55
N GLY A 119 9.03 -7.80 -7.57
CA GLY A 119 10.23 -7.19 -8.14
C GLY A 119 10.97 -6.28 -7.16
N ALA A 120 10.25 -5.57 -6.31
CA ALA A 120 10.83 -4.77 -5.25
C ALA A 120 11.38 -5.63 -4.10
N LEU A 121 10.68 -6.71 -3.74
CA LEU A 121 11.20 -7.69 -2.77
C LEU A 121 12.50 -8.31 -3.27
N ALA A 122 12.59 -8.69 -4.55
CA ALA A 122 13.81 -9.19 -5.17
C ALA A 122 14.97 -8.19 -5.10
N ALA A 123 14.69 -6.92 -5.34
CA ALA A 123 15.68 -5.85 -5.21
C ALA A 123 16.19 -5.70 -3.76
N ALA A 124 15.28 -5.74 -2.78
CA ALA A 124 15.63 -5.68 -1.35
C ALA A 124 16.45 -6.89 -0.90
N MET A 125 16.05 -8.10 -1.30
CA MET A 125 16.80 -9.35 -1.03
C MET A 125 18.20 -9.28 -1.63
N CYS A 126 18.33 -8.81 -2.87
CA CYS A 126 19.62 -8.66 -3.54
C CYS A 126 20.51 -7.63 -2.81
N ALA A 127 19.97 -6.47 -2.41
CA ALA A 127 20.69 -5.45 -1.66
C ALA A 127 21.28 -6.00 -0.35
N MET A 128 20.51 -6.79 0.38
CA MET A 128 20.94 -7.41 1.64
C MET A 128 22.10 -8.41 1.41
N VAL A 129 21.96 -9.29 0.40
CA VAL A 129 23.01 -10.29 0.09
C VAL A 129 24.29 -9.59 -0.36
N GLU A 130 24.21 -8.59 -1.23
CA GLU A 130 25.38 -7.84 -1.67
C GLU A 130 26.10 -7.12 -0.53
N LEU A 131 25.36 -6.51 0.41
CA LEU A 131 25.97 -5.91 1.61
C LEU A 131 26.72 -6.95 2.43
N LYS A 132 26.10 -8.08 2.73
CA LYS A 132 26.73 -9.15 3.50
C LYS A 132 27.97 -9.72 2.82
N GLU A 133 27.88 -10.01 1.53
CA GLU A 133 28.99 -10.59 0.76
C GLU A 133 30.15 -9.62 0.54
N SER A 134 29.86 -8.29 0.50
CA SER A 134 30.92 -7.27 0.44
C SER A 134 31.77 -7.19 1.71
N GLY A 135 31.33 -7.83 2.79
CA GLY A 135 31.96 -7.72 4.11
C GLY A 135 31.70 -6.38 4.81
N THR A 136 30.79 -5.57 4.28
CA THR A 136 30.37 -4.31 4.91
C THR A 136 29.73 -4.60 6.26
N ARG A 137 30.25 -3.97 7.31
CA ARG A 137 29.67 -4.04 8.64
C ARG A 137 28.79 -2.81 8.88
N LEU A 138 27.64 -3.03 9.46
CA LEU A 138 26.70 -1.98 9.85
C LEU A 138 26.74 -1.79 11.37
N LYS A 139 26.43 -0.59 11.85
CA LYS A 139 26.22 -0.32 13.29
C LYS A 139 24.81 -0.71 13.72
N GLY A 140 23.79 -0.22 13.02
CA GLY A 140 22.39 -0.59 13.21
C GLY A 140 21.94 -1.77 12.33
N ASP A 141 20.80 -2.35 12.64
CA ASP A 141 20.27 -3.49 11.90
C ASP A 141 19.70 -3.06 10.53
N LEU A 142 19.92 -3.91 9.52
CA LEU A 142 19.14 -3.89 8.29
C LEU A 142 18.17 -5.09 8.33
N ILE A 143 16.89 -4.80 8.26
CA ILE A 143 15.81 -5.76 8.42
C ILE A 143 15.04 -5.86 7.11
N PHE A 144 14.72 -7.07 6.69
CA PHE A 144 13.76 -7.38 5.62
C PHE A 144 12.52 -7.98 6.27
N CYS A 145 11.34 -7.56 5.79
CA CYS A 145 10.08 -8.22 6.10
C CYS A 145 9.23 -8.37 4.85
N GLY A 146 8.98 -9.62 4.44
CA GLY A 146 7.90 -9.94 3.52
C GLY A 146 6.61 -10.11 4.33
N VAL A 147 5.64 -9.22 4.15
CA VAL A 147 4.34 -9.29 4.84
C VAL A 147 3.31 -10.04 4.01
N ALA A 148 2.30 -10.58 4.68
CA ALA A 148 1.17 -11.26 4.07
C ALA A 148 -0.05 -10.34 4.01
N ASP A 149 -0.94 -10.57 3.01
CA ASP A 149 -2.33 -10.10 3.00
C ASP A 149 -2.49 -8.57 2.87
N GLU A 150 -1.58 -7.90 2.20
CA GLU A 150 -1.71 -6.45 1.96
C GLU A 150 -2.91 -6.14 1.05
N GLU A 151 -3.10 -6.97 0.02
CA GLU A 151 -4.13 -6.83 -1.01
C GLU A 151 -5.58 -7.04 -0.50
N GLU A 152 -5.74 -7.44 0.78
CA GLU A 152 -7.05 -7.74 1.38
C GLU A 152 -7.24 -7.06 2.75
N ALA A 153 -6.78 -7.69 3.84
CA ALA A 153 -7.05 -7.25 5.20
C ALA A 153 -5.82 -6.74 5.97
N GLY A 154 -4.61 -6.85 5.40
CA GLY A 154 -3.36 -6.36 5.98
C GLY A 154 -2.95 -7.03 7.29
N ILE A 155 -3.36 -8.31 7.50
CA ILE A 155 -3.06 -9.01 8.77
C ILE A 155 -1.55 -9.18 9.01
N GLY A 156 -0.75 -9.22 7.92
CA GLY A 156 0.70 -9.31 7.98
C GLY A 156 1.33 -8.08 8.62
N THR A 157 0.95 -6.90 8.16
CA THR A 157 1.46 -5.65 8.72
C THR A 157 0.97 -5.42 10.15
N ARG A 158 -0.26 -5.85 10.48
CA ARG A 158 -0.72 -5.87 11.88
C ARG A 158 0.21 -6.72 12.75
N SER A 159 0.53 -7.94 12.33
CA SER A 159 1.44 -8.83 13.05
C SER A 159 2.86 -8.24 13.13
N LEU A 160 3.36 -7.60 12.06
CA LEU A 160 4.65 -6.89 12.07
C LEU A 160 4.69 -5.80 13.15
N ILE A 161 3.63 -5.01 13.30
CA ILE A 161 3.52 -3.97 14.33
C ILE A 161 3.48 -4.56 15.73
N GLU A 162 2.71 -5.63 15.92
CA GLU A 162 2.48 -6.23 17.24
C GLU A 162 3.65 -7.06 17.75
N THR A 163 4.37 -7.74 16.87
CA THR A 163 5.35 -8.77 17.25
C THR A 163 6.66 -8.73 16.49
N GLY A 164 6.76 -7.88 15.48
CA GLY A 164 7.95 -7.78 14.64
C GLY A 164 9.09 -6.98 15.29
N PRO A 165 10.27 -6.97 14.66
CA PRO A 165 11.38 -6.14 15.11
C PRO A 165 11.09 -4.66 14.86
N GLU A 166 11.40 -3.82 15.84
CA GLU A 166 11.31 -2.36 15.70
C GLU A 166 12.41 -1.83 14.77
N ALA A 167 12.07 -0.82 13.99
CA ALA A 167 13.00 -0.12 13.12
C ALA A 167 12.87 1.41 13.27
N THR A 168 14.00 2.12 13.20
CA THR A 168 14.01 3.59 13.25
C THR A 168 13.38 4.17 11.99
N TYR A 169 13.68 3.57 10.84
CA TYR A 169 13.19 3.98 9.53
C TYR A 169 12.67 2.78 8.75
N SER A 170 11.63 2.98 7.96
CA SER A 170 11.04 1.95 7.09
C SER A 170 10.88 2.46 5.66
N VAL A 171 11.21 1.60 4.71
CA VAL A 171 10.90 1.76 3.30
C VAL A 171 9.88 0.70 2.94
N ILE A 172 8.69 1.15 2.57
CA ILE A 172 7.68 0.31 1.95
C ILE A 172 8.00 0.29 0.46
N CYS A 173 8.36 -0.89 -0.03
CA CYS A 173 9.00 -1.04 -1.35
C CYS A 173 8.00 -1.03 -2.52
N GLU A 174 6.82 -0.40 -2.37
CA GLU A 174 5.78 -0.27 -3.38
C GLU A 174 6.25 0.46 -4.64
N PRO A 175 5.60 0.21 -5.82
CA PRO A 175 6.04 0.74 -7.09
C PRO A 175 5.78 2.26 -7.21
N THR A 176 6.83 3.05 -7.11
CA THR A 176 6.80 4.51 -7.20
C THR A 176 7.58 5.05 -8.41
N SER A 177 7.99 4.20 -9.34
CA SER A 177 8.94 4.56 -10.41
C SER A 177 10.27 5.13 -9.88
N LEU A 178 10.67 4.75 -8.65
CA LEU A 178 11.81 5.26 -7.89
C LEU A 178 11.68 6.74 -7.47
N GLU A 179 10.47 7.29 -7.42
CA GLU A 179 10.19 8.56 -6.73
C GLU A 179 10.04 8.32 -5.23
N ILE A 180 10.46 9.28 -4.41
CA ILE A 180 10.27 9.22 -2.95
C ILE A 180 8.87 9.70 -2.64
N ASN A 181 7.96 8.77 -2.38
CA ASN A 181 6.63 9.13 -1.91
C ASN A 181 6.67 9.36 -0.38
N LEU A 182 6.46 10.60 0.01
CA LEU A 182 6.51 11.04 1.40
C LEU A 182 5.31 10.56 2.22
N GLY A 183 4.25 10.15 1.54
CA GLY A 183 3.03 9.72 2.21
C GLY A 183 1.90 9.40 1.25
N GLN A 184 0.74 9.12 1.82
CA GLN A 184 -0.51 8.80 1.14
C GLN A 184 -1.70 9.36 1.87
N LYS A 185 -2.82 9.52 1.16
CA LYS A 185 -4.11 9.84 1.79
C LYS A 185 -4.67 8.60 2.48
N GLY A 186 -5.45 8.81 3.52
CA GLY A 186 -6.30 7.75 4.07
C GLY A 186 -7.44 7.41 3.13
N LEU A 187 -8.07 6.26 3.37
CA LEU A 187 -9.18 5.75 2.58
C LEU A 187 -10.29 5.28 3.50
N GLU A 188 -11.52 5.71 3.20
CA GLU A 188 -12.74 5.17 3.81
C GLU A 188 -13.76 4.87 2.71
N TRP A 189 -14.27 3.64 2.71
CA TRP A 189 -15.42 3.28 1.91
C TRP A 189 -16.67 3.28 2.79
N ILE A 190 -17.55 4.21 2.51
CA ILE A 190 -18.70 4.51 3.34
C ILE A 190 -19.97 4.17 2.56
N GLU A 191 -20.88 3.40 3.18
CA GLU A 191 -22.21 3.19 2.65
C GLU A 191 -23.22 4.02 3.43
N VAL A 192 -24.04 4.77 2.70
CA VAL A 192 -25.22 5.48 3.25
C VAL A 192 -26.46 4.79 2.72
N SER A 193 -27.20 4.15 3.61
CA SER A 193 -28.45 3.41 3.29
C SER A 193 -29.66 4.22 3.71
N PHE A 194 -30.63 4.37 2.79
CA PHE A 194 -31.87 5.11 2.99
C PHE A 194 -33.05 4.13 3.10
N ARG A 195 -33.90 4.35 4.10
CA ARG A 195 -35.05 3.50 4.39
C ARG A 195 -36.36 4.27 4.16
N GLY A 196 -37.15 3.83 3.21
CA GLY A 196 -38.43 4.40 2.87
C GLY A 196 -39.61 3.52 3.26
N HIS A 197 -40.77 3.83 2.70
CA HIS A 197 -42.00 3.05 2.89
C HIS A 197 -42.63 2.71 1.53
N LYS A 198 -42.72 1.41 1.25
CA LYS A 198 -43.20 0.84 -0.02
C LYS A 198 -44.73 0.93 -0.14
N VAL A 199 -45.20 1.48 -1.24
CA VAL A 199 -46.58 1.52 -1.64
C VAL A 199 -46.70 1.45 -3.16
N HIS A 200 -47.90 1.20 -3.67
CA HIS A 200 -48.16 1.27 -5.10
C HIS A 200 -47.89 2.69 -5.65
N GLY A 201 -47.25 2.82 -6.81
CA GLY A 201 -46.85 4.11 -7.39
C GLY A 201 -48.00 5.09 -7.63
N GLY A 202 -49.21 4.61 -7.83
CA GLY A 202 -50.44 5.43 -7.92
C GLY A 202 -50.87 6.06 -6.56
N ALA A 203 -50.39 5.50 -5.43
CA ALA A 203 -50.67 5.99 -4.09
C ALA A 203 -49.38 6.63 -3.45
N GLN A 204 -48.49 7.18 -4.25
CA GLN A 204 -47.17 7.65 -3.86
C GLN A 204 -47.14 8.58 -2.65
N LYS A 205 -48.24 9.31 -2.40
CA LYS A 205 -48.34 10.23 -1.24
C LYS A 205 -48.39 9.51 0.11
N GLU A 206 -48.76 8.23 0.12
CA GLU A 206 -48.83 7.41 1.32
C GLU A 206 -47.51 6.70 1.61
N GLY A 207 -46.58 6.73 0.64
CA GLY A 207 -45.25 6.15 0.75
C GLY A 207 -44.17 7.15 1.08
N VAL A 208 -42.98 6.62 1.32
CA VAL A 208 -41.74 7.40 1.51
C VAL A 208 -40.70 6.86 0.55
N ASN A 209 -40.23 7.69 -0.38
CA ASN A 209 -39.37 7.24 -1.46
C ASN A 209 -37.89 7.38 -1.09
N ALA A 210 -37.21 6.25 -0.88
CA ALA A 210 -35.80 6.19 -0.50
C ALA A 210 -34.85 6.75 -1.60
N ILE A 211 -35.23 6.62 -2.88
CA ILE A 211 -34.44 7.20 -4.01
C ILE A 211 -34.49 8.73 -3.94
N MET A 212 -35.65 9.31 -3.57
CA MET A 212 -35.75 10.76 -3.40
C MET A 212 -34.96 11.26 -2.17
N MET A 213 -34.87 10.44 -1.11
CA MET A 213 -33.99 10.75 0.04
C MET A 213 -32.53 10.75 -0.38
N ALA A 214 -32.09 9.73 -1.09
CA ALA A 214 -30.73 9.65 -1.65
C ALA A 214 -30.42 10.88 -2.53
N GLY A 215 -31.36 11.30 -3.38
CA GLY A 215 -31.22 12.49 -4.22
C GLY A 215 -31.05 13.79 -3.39
N ARG A 216 -31.79 13.95 -2.27
CA ARG A 216 -31.65 15.09 -1.36
C ARG A 216 -30.28 15.07 -0.65
N PHE A 217 -29.83 13.92 -0.22
CA PHE A 217 -28.51 13.76 0.40
C PHE A 217 -27.39 14.08 -0.61
N LEU A 218 -27.46 13.58 -1.84
CA LEU A 218 -26.51 13.91 -2.90
C LEU A 218 -26.48 15.41 -3.21
N HIS A 219 -27.64 16.06 -3.21
CA HIS A 219 -27.71 17.52 -3.40
C HIS A 219 -26.98 18.28 -2.28
N LYS A 220 -27.17 17.86 -1.01
CA LYS A 220 -26.43 18.48 0.12
C LYS A 220 -24.93 18.17 0.04
N LEU A 221 -24.54 16.96 -0.35
CA LEU A 221 -23.12 16.65 -0.59
C LEU A 221 -22.53 17.61 -1.62
N GLU A 222 -23.19 17.78 -2.77
CA GLU A 222 -22.70 18.62 -3.86
C GLU A 222 -22.65 20.11 -3.49
N THR A 223 -23.67 20.62 -2.81
CA THR A 223 -23.81 22.06 -2.57
C THR A 223 -23.19 22.55 -1.27
N GLU A 224 -23.02 21.69 -0.25
CA GLU A 224 -22.56 22.08 1.07
C GLU A 224 -21.27 21.38 1.50
N TYR A 225 -21.15 20.06 1.31
CA TYR A 225 -20.03 19.27 1.79
C TYR A 225 -18.81 19.36 0.87
N LEU A 226 -18.98 19.07 -0.42
CA LEU A 226 -17.87 19.09 -1.39
C LEU A 226 -17.17 20.44 -1.51
N PRO A 227 -17.88 21.61 -1.47
CA PRO A 227 -17.22 22.91 -1.45
C PRO A 227 -16.38 23.18 -0.19
N LYS A 228 -16.79 22.67 0.96
CA LYS A 228 -16.01 22.76 2.21
C LYS A 228 -14.79 21.82 2.15
N LEU A 229 -15.01 20.59 1.68
CA LEU A 229 -13.97 19.58 1.51
C LEU A 229 -12.87 20.06 0.55
N ALA A 230 -13.25 20.74 -0.53
CA ALA A 230 -12.33 21.29 -1.51
C ALA A 230 -11.31 22.29 -0.94
N GLN A 231 -11.58 22.87 0.22
CA GLN A 231 -10.68 23.80 0.90
C GLN A 231 -9.64 23.09 1.78
N ARG A 232 -9.80 21.78 2.03
CA ARG A 232 -8.85 20.97 2.80
C ARG A 232 -7.74 20.49 1.88
N THR A 233 -6.58 21.05 2.05
CA THR A 233 -5.40 20.76 1.21
C THR A 233 -4.17 20.50 2.06
N HIS A 234 -3.30 19.64 1.55
CA HIS A 234 -1.98 19.36 2.12
C HIS A 234 -0.90 19.66 1.07
N PRO A 235 0.24 20.29 1.43
CA PRO A 235 1.27 20.69 0.47
C PRO A 235 1.79 19.56 -0.42
N VAL A 236 1.89 18.34 0.11
CA VAL A 236 2.39 17.16 -0.59
C VAL A 236 1.24 16.30 -1.12
N LEU A 237 0.24 15.98 -0.27
CA LEU A 237 -0.84 15.05 -0.60
C LEU A 237 -1.96 15.66 -1.45
N GLY A 238 -1.93 16.98 -1.65
CA GLY A 238 -2.97 17.70 -2.38
C GLY A 238 -4.29 17.79 -1.61
N GLN A 239 -5.40 17.75 -2.32
CA GLN A 239 -6.74 18.00 -1.78
C GLN A 239 -7.38 16.72 -1.22
N ALA A 240 -8.13 16.85 -0.11
CA ALA A 240 -9.06 15.81 0.35
C ALA A 240 -10.18 15.62 -0.68
N THR A 241 -10.61 14.38 -0.90
CA THR A 241 -11.62 14.08 -1.94
C THR A 241 -12.69 13.11 -1.46
N LEU A 242 -13.88 13.21 -2.05
CA LEU A 242 -14.96 12.24 -1.92
C LEU A 242 -15.51 11.93 -3.30
N ASN A 243 -15.52 10.65 -3.66
CA ASN A 243 -16.12 10.15 -4.88
C ASN A 243 -17.40 9.39 -4.54
N ILE A 244 -18.46 9.61 -5.34
CA ILE A 244 -19.70 8.85 -5.27
C ILE A 244 -19.55 7.70 -6.25
N GLY A 245 -19.21 6.50 -5.74
CA GLY A 245 -18.85 5.34 -6.56
C GLY A 245 -20.05 4.59 -7.11
N THR A 246 -21.09 4.41 -6.27
CA THR A 246 -22.29 3.68 -6.67
C THR A 246 -23.56 4.27 -6.06
N ILE A 247 -24.68 4.07 -6.73
CA ILE A 247 -26.03 4.26 -6.21
C ILE A 247 -26.94 3.14 -6.72
N ALA A 248 -27.72 2.55 -5.82
CA ALA A 248 -28.68 1.49 -6.17
C ALA A 248 -29.93 1.58 -5.29
N GLY A 249 -31.13 1.38 -5.86
CA GLY A 249 -32.36 1.41 -5.09
C GLY A 249 -33.62 1.15 -5.89
N GLY A 250 -34.69 0.75 -5.16
CA GLY A 250 -35.99 0.41 -5.71
C GLY A 250 -36.00 -0.92 -6.49
N ASP A 251 -37.21 -1.40 -6.81
CA ASP A 251 -37.40 -2.67 -7.51
C ASP A 251 -37.99 -2.47 -8.93
N GLN A 252 -38.98 -1.61 -9.04
CA GLN A 252 -39.72 -1.38 -10.31
C GLN A 252 -40.39 0.01 -10.32
N PRO A 253 -40.68 0.57 -11.51
CA PRO A 253 -41.25 1.92 -11.63
C PRO A 253 -42.67 2.09 -11.02
N SER A 254 -43.45 1.02 -10.90
CA SER A 254 -44.82 1.05 -10.37
C SER A 254 -44.89 1.00 -8.84
N THR A 255 -43.74 1.02 -8.16
CA THR A 255 -43.68 0.92 -6.70
C THR A 255 -42.81 2.04 -6.13
N VAL A 256 -43.27 2.67 -5.04
CA VAL A 256 -42.45 3.64 -4.30
C VAL A 256 -41.28 2.87 -3.66
N ALA A 257 -40.05 3.29 -3.93
CA ALA A 257 -38.86 2.63 -3.45
C ALA A 257 -38.72 2.75 -1.92
N ASP A 258 -38.62 1.61 -1.24
CA ASP A 258 -38.42 1.54 0.22
C ASP A 258 -36.94 1.44 0.64
N HIS A 259 -36.06 1.28 -0.32
CA HIS A 259 -34.61 1.22 -0.09
C HIS A 259 -33.84 1.95 -1.19
N CYS A 260 -32.70 2.53 -0.80
CA CYS A 260 -31.67 3.04 -1.70
C CYS A 260 -30.36 3.04 -0.92
N SER A 261 -29.24 2.79 -1.57
CA SER A 261 -27.91 2.93 -0.99
C SER A 261 -26.96 3.68 -1.91
N ILE A 262 -26.02 4.40 -1.30
CA ILE A 262 -24.93 5.09 -1.98
C ILE A 262 -23.62 4.62 -1.34
N ARG A 263 -22.61 4.33 -2.17
CA ARG A 263 -21.26 4.06 -1.68
C ARG A 263 -20.32 5.16 -2.11
N LEU A 264 -19.52 5.60 -1.14
CA LEU A 264 -18.61 6.72 -1.22
C LEU A 264 -17.17 6.23 -1.02
N ASP A 265 -16.22 6.78 -1.78
CA ASP A 265 -14.76 6.66 -1.56
C ASP A 265 -14.26 8.01 -1.03
N ARG A 266 -13.86 8.05 0.24
CA ARG A 266 -13.38 9.24 0.92
C ARG A 266 -11.87 9.15 1.12
N ARG A 267 -11.13 10.10 0.53
CA ARG A 267 -9.66 10.20 0.72
C ARG A 267 -9.35 11.30 1.73
N CYS A 268 -8.79 10.89 2.88
CA CYS A 268 -8.54 11.73 4.04
C CYS A 268 -7.11 12.27 4.06
N LEU A 269 -6.94 13.45 4.66
CA LEU A 269 -5.61 14.04 4.93
C LEU A 269 -5.17 13.75 6.37
N PRO A 270 -3.87 13.86 6.70
CA PRO A 270 -3.37 13.67 8.08
C PRO A 270 -3.95 14.64 9.11
N SER A 271 -4.54 15.75 8.68
CA SER A 271 -5.24 16.71 9.54
C SER A 271 -6.67 16.31 9.87
N GLU A 272 -7.17 15.22 9.33
CA GLU A 272 -8.53 14.73 9.52
C GLU A 272 -8.53 13.41 10.31
N THR A 273 -9.57 13.16 11.06
CA THR A 273 -9.81 11.83 11.67
C THR A 273 -10.99 11.15 10.99
N ILE A 274 -10.97 9.82 11.00
CA ILE A 274 -12.08 9.03 10.45
C ILE A 274 -13.40 9.36 11.17
N ALA A 275 -13.34 9.52 12.50
CA ALA A 275 -14.50 9.92 13.30
C ALA A 275 -15.12 11.24 12.79
N GLN A 276 -14.29 12.26 12.50
CA GLN A 276 -14.77 13.52 11.94
C GLN A 276 -15.48 13.35 10.59
N VAL A 277 -14.98 12.45 9.74
CA VAL A 277 -15.63 12.18 8.45
C VAL A 277 -17.04 11.63 8.63
N TYR A 278 -17.20 10.67 9.55
CA TYR A 278 -18.53 10.11 9.86
C TYR A 278 -19.44 11.13 10.52
N GLU A 279 -18.94 11.93 11.47
CA GLU A 279 -19.69 13.01 12.13
C GLU A 279 -20.21 14.03 11.10
N GLU A 280 -19.37 14.48 10.18
CA GLU A 280 -19.76 15.45 9.15
C GLU A 280 -20.85 14.92 8.20
N LEU A 281 -20.78 13.65 7.82
CA LEU A 281 -21.80 13.03 6.97
C LEU A 281 -23.09 12.79 7.77
N GLN A 282 -22.98 12.43 9.05
CA GLN A 282 -24.13 12.28 9.94
C GLN A 282 -24.86 13.61 10.15
N GLU A 283 -24.13 14.73 10.28
CA GLU A 283 -24.73 16.05 10.39
C GLU A 283 -25.63 16.38 9.20
N LEU A 284 -25.23 16.02 7.97
CA LEU A 284 -26.07 16.21 6.78
C LEU A 284 -27.36 15.39 6.85
N ILE A 285 -27.29 14.16 7.36
CA ILE A 285 -28.45 13.28 7.55
C ILE A 285 -29.37 13.88 8.61
N ASP A 286 -28.82 14.32 9.73
CA ASP A 286 -29.57 14.91 10.84
C ASP A 286 -30.28 16.21 10.43
N GLU A 287 -29.66 17.00 9.57
CA GLU A 287 -30.29 18.19 8.97
C GLU A 287 -31.49 17.81 8.10
N LEU A 288 -31.33 16.82 7.21
CA LEU A 288 -32.40 16.34 6.35
C LEU A 288 -33.54 15.69 7.15
N HIS A 289 -33.22 15.00 8.24
CA HIS A 289 -34.23 14.46 9.17
C HIS A 289 -35.00 15.56 9.88
N ARG A 290 -34.34 16.66 10.28
CA ARG A 290 -35.02 17.83 10.88
C ARG A 290 -35.98 18.52 9.91
N GLU A 291 -35.63 18.57 8.61
CA GLU A 291 -36.49 19.11 7.55
C GLU A 291 -37.71 18.20 7.27
N ASP A 292 -37.50 16.88 7.27
CA ASP A 292 -38.54 15.87 7.09
C ASP A 292 -38.30 14.67 8.05
N PRO A 293 -39.09 14.55 9.13
CA PRO A 293 -38.92 13.45 10.11
C PRO A 293 -39.07 12.04 9.52
N ARG A 294 -39.53 11.89 8.28
CA ARG A 294 -39.58 10.62 7.57
C ARG A 294 -38.28 10.28 6.87
N PHE A 295 -37.31 11.23 6.85
CA PHE A 295 -36.00 10.97 6.28
C PHE A 295 -35.18 10.09 7.23
N GLU A 296 -35.02 8.81 6.86
CA GLU A 296 -34.27 7.81 7.62
C GLU A 296 -33.06 7.35 6.80
N ALA A 297 -31.88 7.50 7.33
CA ALA A 297 -30.65 7.02 6.73
C ALA A 297 -29.68 6.51 7.80
N GLU A 298 -28.86 5.56 7.43
CA GLU A 298 -27.82 4.94 8.25
C GLU A 298 -26.48 4.98 7.50
N ILE A 299 -25.40 5.31 8.23
CA ILE A 299 -24.04 5.30 7.70
C ILE A 299 -23.31 4.09 8.28
N ARG A 300 -22.56 3.39 7.44
CA ARG A 300 -21.67 2.32 7.89
C ARG A 300 -20.36 2.29 7.09
N ASP A 301 -19.33 1.72 7.70
CA ASP A 301 -18.13 1.28 7.01
C ASP A 301 -18.46 0.07 6.10
N VAL A 302 -18.01 0.10 4.85
CA VAL A 302 -18.20 -1.01 3.91
C VAL A 302 -17.39 -2.24 4.31
N PHE A 303 -16.26 -2.04 4.97
CA PHE A 303 -15.37 -3.11 5.43
C PHE A 303 -15.78 -3.72 6.77
N ASP A 304 -16.75 -3.15 7.49
CA ASP A 304 -17.21 -3.58 8.82
C ASP A 304 -16.05 -3.79 9.83
N GLY A 305 -14.97 -3.01 9.72
CA GLY A 305 -13.78 -3.11 10.56
C GLY A 305 -12.94 -4.38 10.33
N THR A 306 -13.14 -5.10 9.22
CA THR A 306 -12.41 -6.34 8.93
C THR A 306 -11.03 -6.09 8.33
N THR A 307 -10.79 -4.90 7.79
CA THR A 307 -9.49 -4.49 7.24
C THR A 307 -8.69 -3.65 8.24
N LEU A 308 -7.42 -3.37 7.90
CA LEU A 308 -6.65 -2.36 8.63
C LEU A 308 -7.27 -0.97 8.45
N PRO A 309 -7.17 -0.08 9.46
CA PRO A 309 -7.50 1.32 9.28
C PRO A 309 -6.61 1.95 8.21
N HIS A 310 -7.22 2.52 7.19
CA HIS A 310 -6.51 3.14 6.08
C HIS A 310 -6.02 4.56 6.45
N ILE A 311 -5.07 4.63 7.37
CA ILE A 311 -4.59 5.87 7.99
C ILE A 311 -3.77 6.70 7.00
N PRO A 312 -4.04 8.01 6.85
CA PRO A 312 -3.20 8.90 6.08
C PRO A 312 -1.90 9.18 6.82
N PHE A 313 -0.79 9.35 6.10
CA PHE A 313 0.46 9.83 6.67
C PHE A 313 1.22 10.72 5.70
N CYS A 314 2.14 11.52 6.24
CA CYS A 314 3.11 12.26 5.45
C CYS A 314 4.37 12.48 6.30
N THR A 315 5.48 11.90 5.84
CA THR A 315 6.78 12.03 6.47
C THR A 315 7.41 13.38 6.13
N ASP A 316 8.07 13.98 7.11
CA ASP A 316 8.77 15.26 6.93
C ASP A 316 9.87 15.11 5.84
N PRO A 317 9.90 16.00 4.84
CA PRO A 317 10.98 16.01 3.83
C PRO A 317 12.39 16.12 4.42
N ASP A 318 12.52 16.67 5.61
CA ASP A 318 13.81 16.79 6.30
C ASP A 318 14.18 15.58 7.18
N SER A 319 13.34 14.55 7.22
CA SER A 319 13.60 13.32 7.98
C SER A 319 14.83 12.56 7.46
N GLY A 320 15.44 11.77 8.35
CA GLY A 320 16.65 11.01 8.03
C GLY A 320 16.45 10.01 6.89
N VAL A 321 15.28 9.35 6.80
CA VAL A 321 14.99 8.38 5.76
C VAL A 321 14.87 9.06 4.38
N VAL A 322 14.26 10.24 4.30
CA VAL A 322 14.14 11.01 3.04
C VAL A 322 15.52 11.46 2.59
N LYS A 323 16.34 12.03 3.48
CA LYS A 323 17.70 12.47 3.15
C LYS A 323 18.60 11.33 2.69
N ALA A 324 18.46 10.15 3.30
CA ALA A 324 19.18 8.95 2.88
C ALA A 324 18.74 8.50 1.48
N ALA A 325 17.42 8.51 1.20
CA ALA A 325 16.88 8.16 -0.11
C ALA A 325 17.33 9.16 -1.20
N GLU A 326 17.26 10.48 -0.93
CA GLU A 326 17.77 11.50 -1.85
C GLU A 326 19.25 11.29 -2.18
N LYS A 327 20.08 11.02 -1.17
CA LYS A 327 21.51 10.76 -1.34
C LYS A 327 21.75 9.51 -2.19
N ALA A 328 21.01 8.44 -1.94
CA ALA A 328 21.12 7.18 -2.68
C ALA A 328 20.71 7.34 -4.14
N LEU A 329 19.63 8.06 -4.43
CA LEU A 329 19.18 8.36 -5.80
C LEU A 329 20.21 9.17 -6.56
N ARG A 330 20.76 10.25 -5.98
CA ARG A 330 21.83 11.04 -6.61
C ARG A 330 23.08 10.20 -6.87
N ALA A 331 23.46 9.32 -5.94
CA ALA A 331 24.57 8.40 -6.13
C ALA A 331 24.36 7.41 -7.29
N SER A 332 23.09 7.05 -7.55
CA SER A 332 22.67 6.21 -8.69
C SER A 332 22.49 7.00 -10.00
N GLY A 333 22.76 8.31 -9.98
CA GLY A 333 22.67 9.20 -11.15
C GLY A 333 21.25 9.67 -11.48
N MET A 334 20.34 9.63 -10.50
CA MET A 334 18.98 10.17 -10.60
C MET A 334 18.84 11.46 -9.81
N GLU A 335 18.00 12.36 -10.30
CA GLU A 335 17.53 13.49 -9.49
C GLU A 335 16.33 13.01 -8.65
N PRO A 336 16.37 13.21 -7.32
CA PRO A 336 15.26 12.84 -6.45
C PRO A 336 14.00 13.64 -6.75
N VAL A 337 12.87 12.95 -6.83
CA VAL A 337 11.54 13.55 -6.94
C VAL A 337 10.78 13.19 -5.66
N LEU A 338 10.32 14.22 -4.95
CA LEU A 338 9.44 14.05 -3.79
C LEU A 338 7.99 14.12 -4.28
N SER A 339 7.21 13.10 -3.97
CA SER A 339 5.81 12.98 -4.40
C SER A 339 4.95 12.31 -3.33
N CYS A 340 3.74 11.92 -3.69
CA CYS A 340 2.85 11.15 -2.81
C CYS A 340 2.32 9.91 -3.55
N CYS A 341 2.06 8.84 -2.79
CA CYS A 341 1.43 7.66 -3.34
C CYS A 341 -0.05 7.96 -3.68
N PRO A 342 -0.49 7.67 -4.91
CA PRO A 342 -1.90 7.85 -5.29
C PRO A 342 -2.80 6.75 -4.73
N ALA A 343 -2.23 5.59 -4.41
CA ALA A 343 -2.89 4.44 -3.81
C ALA A 343 -2.81 4.47 -2.28
N TRP A 344 -3.50 3.55 -1.64
CA TRP A 344 -3.27 3.21 -0.25
C TRP A 344 -2.25 2.07 -0.18
N THR A 345 -1.43 2.05 0.86
CA THR A 345 -0.46 1.00 1.18
C THR A 345 -0.39 0.83 2.69
N ASP A 346 0.23 -0.21 3.17
CA ASP A 346 0.45 -0.49 4.60
C ASP A 346 1.27 0.58 5.35
N ALA A 347 1.91 1.51 4.63
CA ALA A 347 2.82 2.51 5.20
C ALA A 347 2.17 3.38 6.28
N GLY A 348 0.93 3.82 6.05
CA GLY A 348 0.22 4.67 7.01
C GLY A 348 -0.06 3.93 8.31
N PHE A 349 -0.45 2.67 8.22
CA PHE A 349 -0.72 1.83 9.38
C PHE A 349 0.57 1.48 10.13
N LEU A 350 1.64 1.13 9.41
CA LEU A 350 2.95 0.85 10.00
C LEU A 350 3.50 2.08 10.75
N GLN A 351 3.45 3.27 10.14
CA GLN A 351 3.93 4.50 10.79
C GLN A 351 3.10 4.86 12.03
N ALA A 352 1.78 4.69 11.97
CA ALA A 352 0.90 4.99 13.11
C ALA A 352 1.06 3.98 14.26
N GLY A 353 1.33 2.71 13.94
CA GLY A 353 1.46 1.62 14.91
C GLY A 353 2.86 1.45 15.49
N THR A 354 3.88 2.11 14.92
CA THR A 354 5.28 2.03 15.36
C THR A 354 5.87 3.42 15.55
N HIS A 355 7.13 3.49 15.99
CA HIS A 355 7.89 4.75 16.03
C HIS A 355 8.73 4.99 14.75
N SER A 356 8.56 4.14 13.73
CA SER A 356 9.31 4.21 12.50
C SER A 356 8.85 5.36 11.61
N GLN A 357 9.78 6.12 11.06
CA GLN A 357 9.47 7.08 10.01
C GLN A 357 9.49 6.37 8.66
N CYS A 358 8.36 6.39 7.95
CA CYS A 358 8.13 5.63 6.74
C CYS A 358 8.26 6.50 5.48
N ILE A 359 8.78 5.92 4.40
CA ILE A 359 8.60 6.40 3.02
C ILE A 359 8.17 5.24 2.14
N ILE A 360 7.58 5.56 1.00
CA ILE A 360 7.28 4.57 -0.03
C ILE A 360 8.25 4.81 -1.19
N LEU A 361 9.00 3.79 -1.56
CA LEU A 361 10.03 3.90 -2.60
C LEU A 361 10.34 2.53 -3.20
N GLY A 362 9.98 2.33 -4.46
CA GLY A 362 10.30 1.09 -5.15
C GLY A 362 10.29 1.20 -6.67
N PRO A 363 10.77 0.14 -7.34
CA PRO A 363 10.83 0.07 -8.79
C PRO A 363 9.44 -0.20 -9.38
N GLY A 364 9.23 0.25 -10.61
CA GLY A 364 8.00 0.02 -11.34
C GLY A 364 6.98 1.15 -11.17
N ASN A 365 5.98 1.13 -12.04
CA ASN A 365 4.90 2.12 -12.06
C ASN A 365 3.60 1.47 -11.61
N ILE A 366 2.98 2.01 -10.56
CA ILE A 366 1.72 1.52 -9.99
C ILE A 366 0.58 1.42 -11.03
N ALA A 367 0.61 2.23 -12.08
CA ALA A 367 -0.39 2.17 -13.15
C ALA A 367 -0.38 0.84 -13.94
N ALA A 368 0.67 0.04 -13.83
CA ALA A 368 0.75 -1.29 -14.43
C ALA A 368 0.20 -2.39 -13.51
N ALA A 369 0.06 -2.12 -12.20
CA ALA A 369 -0.46 -3.06 -11.21
C ALA A 369 -1.90 -3.50 -11.55
N HIS A 370 -2.26 -4.69 -11.12
CA HIS A 370 -3.61 -5.30 -11.28
C HIS A 370 -4.09 -5.45 -12.72
N SER A 371 -3.25 -5.12 -13.72
CA SER A 371 -3.61 -5.21 -15.14
C SER A 371 -3.19 -6.55 -15.77
N VAL A 372 -3.76 -6.86 -16.93
CA VAL A 372 -3.35 -8.00 -17.77
C VAL A 372 -2.03 -7.73 -18.53
N HIS A 373 -1.46 -6.55 -18.35
CA HIS A 373 -0.20 -6.11 -18.95
C HIS A 373 0.86 -5.81 -17.91
N GLU A 374 0.70 -6.37 -16.71
CA GLU A 374 1.62 -6.12 -15.60
C GLU A 374 3.05 -6.50 -15.97
N LYS A 375 3.96 -5.54 -15.75
CA LYS A 375 5.37 -5.67 -16.04
C LYS A 375 6.21 -4.68 -15.24
N ILE A 376 7.48 -5.01 -15.06
CA ILE A 376 8.44 -4.15 -14.36
C ILE A 376 9.72 -3.95 -15.19
N SER A 377 10.29 -2.76 -15.13
CA SER A 377 11.57 -2.47 -15.79
C SER A 377 12.74 -3.16 -15.08
N LYS A 378 13.48 -3.99 -15.82
CA LYS A 378 14.73 -4.62 -15.34
C LYS A 378 15.71 -3.59 -14.79
N LYS A 379 15.86 -2.47 -15.51
CA LYS A 379 16.73 -1.37 -15.09
C LYS A 379 16.32 -0.82 -13.72
N GLN A 380 15.01 -0.64 -13.47
CA GLN A 380 14.54 -0.12 -12.19
C GLN A 380 14.73 -1.12 -11.06
N ILE A 381 14.60 -2.44 -11.29
CA ILE A 381 14.88 -3.46 -10.27
C ILE A 381 16.35 -3.38 -9.83
N PHE A 382 17.29 -3.34 -10.78
CA PHE A 382 18.72 -3.19 -10.46
C PHE A 382 19.01 -1.87 -9.74
N MET A 383 18.38 -0.78 -10.17
CA MET A 383 18.56 0.53 -9.53
C MET A 383 18.01 0.53 -8.09
N ALA A 384 16.85 -0.09 -7.86
CA ALA A 384 16.27 -0.23 -6.53
C ALA A 384 17.21 -0.98 -5.58
N ALA A 385 17.81 -2.09 -6.02
CA ALA A 385 18.79 -2.83 -5.21
C ALA A 385 19.97 -1.96 -4.80
N GLU A 386 20.54 -1.16 -5.72
CA GLU A 386 21.62 -0.22 -5.41
C GLU A 386 21.18 0.91 -4.47
N ILE A 387 19.96 1.42 -4.64
CA ILE A 387 19.38 2.48 -3.79
C ILE A 387 19.17 1.94 -2.37
N TYR A 388 18.53 0.78 -2.20
CA TYR A 388 18.30 0.17 -0.89
C TYR A 388 19.62 -0.14 -0.17
N LYS A 389 20.62 -0.67 -0.89
CA LYS A 389 21.96 -0.88 -0.37
C LYS A 389 22.62 0.42 0.10
N SER A 390 22.54 1.48 -0.70
CA SER A 390 23.09 2.79 -0.35
C SER A 390 22.37 3.42 0.85
N MET A 391 21.05 3.32 0.92
CA MET A 391 20.27 3.77 2.07
C MET A 391 20.64 3.03 3.35
N ALA A 392 20.80 1.70 3.27
CA ALA A 392 21.21 0.89 4.41
C ALA A 392 22.59 1.29 4.93
N MET A 393 23.57 1.52 4.04
CA MET A 393 24.90 2.00 4.45
C MET A 393 24.87 3.37 5.12
N GLU A 394 24.00 4.26 4.67
CA GLU A 394 23.85 5.61 5.23
C GLU A 394 23.14 5.57 6.58
N ILE A 395 21.98 4.94 6.64
CA ILE A 395 21.10 4.89 7.82
C ILE A 395 21.73 4.05 8.92
N CYS A 396 22.10 2.80 8.60
CA CYS A 396 22.67 1.87 9.56
C CYS A 396 24.16 2.13 9.82
N ARG A 397 24.73 3.18 9.25
CA ARG A 397 26.12 3.65 9.48
C ARG A 397 27.15 2.56 9.19
N ALA A 398 27.45 2.33 7.91
CA ALA A 398 28.49 1.39 7.50
C ALA A 398 29.86 1.76 8.10
N ILE A 399 30.64 0.73 8.51
CA ILE A 399 31.95 0.83 9.14
C ILE A 399 33.02 0.35 8.14
#